data_bfdb3718f35fda871f16424b6b3a60ec
#
_entry.id   bfdb3718f35fda871f16424b6b3a60ec
#
_cell.length_a   1.000
_cell.length_b   1.000
_cell.length_c   1.000
_cell.angle_alpha   90.00
_cell.angle_beta   90.00
_cell.angle_gamma   90.00
#
_symmetry.space_group_name_H-M   'P 1'
#
loop_
_entity.id
_entity.type
_entity.pdbx_description
1 polymer ?
#
loop_
_entity_poly.entity_id
_entity_poly.type
_entity_poly.pdbx_seq_one_letter_code
_entity_poly.pdbx_strand_id
1 'polypeptide(L)'
;MIQEQLELLRSEIPDNVTLIAVSKTKPLSDLQAAYDAGQRHFGENKVQEMVEKAAQLPKDIHWHLIGHLQSNKVKYMAGFVHLIHGVDSLKLLQEIDKQAQKAGRIQDVLLQFHIAQEETKFGLELQEANEILESEVFKQLKCIRICGVMGMASFTSDVQQIANEFQGLKKVFETLKGQYFPDATYFKEISMGMSGDYPIAIQNGSTMVRVGSKIFGGR
;
A
#
# COMPACT_ATOMS: atom_id res chain seq x y z
N MET A 1 4.26 -5.65 -25.04
CA MET A 1 2.91 -6.04 -24.53
C MET A 1 2.96 -6.13 -23.03
N ILE A 2 1.81 -6.23 -22.30
CA ILE A 2 1.75 -6.25 -20.82
C ILE A 2 2.65 -7.36 -20.24
N GLN A 3 2.63 -8.56 -20.83
CA GLN A 3 3.48 -9.67 -20.40
C GLN A 3 4.98 -9.32 -20.45
N GLU A 4 5.46 -8.79 -21.56
CA GLU A 4 6.88 -8.40 -21.72
C GLU A 4 7.30 -7.35 -20.70
N GLN A 5 6.41 -6.37 -20.42
CA GLN A 5 6.69 -5.35 -19.41
C GLN A 5 6.76 -5.94 -17.99
N LEU A 6 5.91 -6.91 -17.68
CA LEU A 6 5.96 -7.62 -16.40
C LEU A 6 7.23 -8.48 -16.27
N GLU A 7 7.63 -9.17 -17.33
CA GLU A 7 8.87 -9.96 -17.34
C GLU A 7 10.10 -9.07 -17.14
N LEU A 8 10.15 -7.92 -17.83
CA LEU A 8 11.22 -6.93 -17.67
C LEU A 8 11.27 -6.40 -16.21
N LEU A 9 10.12 -5.96 -15.67
CA LEU A 9 10.07 -5.45 -14.31
C LEU A 9 10.48 -6.50 -13.27
N ARG A 10 10.08 -7.76 -13.45
CA ARG A 10 10.48 -8.86 -12.56
C ARG A 10 11.97 -9.15 -12.62
N SER A 11 12.62 -8.92 -13.76
CA SER A 11 14.10 -9.05 -13.85
C SER A 11 14.86 -7.92 -13.14
N GLU A 12 14.22 -6.76 -12.97
CA GLU A 12 14.78 -5.58 -12.30
C GLU A 12 14.47 -5.52 -10.80
N ILE A 13 13.36 -6.13 -10.37
CA ILE A 13 12.87 -6.09 -8.98
C ILE A 13 13.32 -7.36 -8.25
N PRO A 14 14.03 -7.25 -7.12
CA PRO A 14 14.44 -8.41 -6.32
C PRO A 14 13.25 -9.25 -5.83
N ASP A 15 13.43 -10.55 -5.68
CA ASP A 15 12.38 -11.52 -5.29
C ASP A 15 11.74 -11.21 -3.92
N ASN A 16 12.46 -10.52 -3.05
CA ASN A 16 11.95 -10.09 -1.73
C ASN A 16 11.15 -8.78 -1.78
N VAL A 17 10.94 -8.20 -2.96
CA VAL A 17 10.15 -6.98 -3.15
C VAL A 17 8.88 -7.31 -3.94
N THR A 18 7.73 -7.04 -3.36
CA THR A 18 6.43 -7.27 -4.01
C THR A 18 6.14 -6.21 -5.06
N LEU A 19 5.94 -6.63 -6.31
CA LEU A 19 5.43 -5.77 -7.39
C LEU A 19 3.91 -5.69 -7.32
N ILE A 20 3.37 -4.50 -7.05
CA ILE A 20 1.93 -4.22 -7.13
C ILE A 20 1.66 -3.55 -8.48
N ALA A 21 0.89 -4.22 -9.33
CA ALA A 21 0.44 -3.69 -10.63
C ALA A 21 -0.70 -2.68 -10.40
N VAL A 22 -0.41 -1.39 -10.59
CA VAL A 22 -1.39 -0.31 -10.40
C VAL A 22 -2.31 -0.24 -11.59
N SER A 23 -3.52 -0.78 -11.44
CA SER A 23 -4.50 -1.03 -12.51
C SER A 23 -5.63 0.00 -12.59
N LYS A 24 -5.55 1.08 -11.79
CA LYS A 24 -6.56 2.15 -11.84
C LYS A 24 -6.80 2.65 -13.26
N THR A 25 -8.07 2.86 -13.62
CA THR A 25 -8.53 3.31 -14.94
C THR A 25 -8.26 2.35 -16.12
N LYS A 26 -7.73 1.18 -15.89
CA LYS A 26 -7.45 0.18 -16.92
C LYS A 26 -8.63 -0.78 -17.09
N PRO A 27 -8.90 -1.22 -18.32
CA PRO A 27 -9.99 -2.16 -18.61
C PRO A 27 -9.68 -3.57 -18.05
N LEU A 28 -10.73 -4.36 -17.85
CA LEU A 28 -10.60 -5.75 -17.35
C LEU A 28 -9.68 -6.62 -18.19
N SER A 29 -9.67 -6.43 -19.51
CA SER A 29 -8.79 -7.16 -20.43
C SER A 29 -7.31 -6.98 -20.12
N ASP A 30 -6.89 -5.79 -19.71
CA ASP A 30 -5.50 -5.52 -19.33
C ASP A 30 -5.13 -6.22 -18.02
N LEU A 31 -6.05 -6.22 -17.04
CA LEU A 31 -5.85 -6.92 -15.78
C LEU A 31 -5.83 -8.43 -16.01
N GLN A 32 -6.70 -8.96 -16.86
CA GLN A 32 -6.70 -10.38 -17.21
C GLN A 32 -5.39 -10.77 -17.89
N ALA A 33 -4.90 -9.98 -18.84
CA ALA A 33 -3.61 -10.23 -19.49
C ALA A 33 -2.44 -10.21 -18.48
N ALA A 34 -2.45 -9.29 -17.52
CA ALA A 34 -1.45 -9.28 -16.45
C ALA A 34 -1.58 -10.49 -15.52
N TYR A 35 -2.80 -10.91 -15.19
CA TYR A 35 -3.07 -12.10 -14.39
C TYR A 35 -2.57 -13.37 -15.09
N ASP A 36 -2.85 -13.52 -16.38
CA ASP A 36 -2.42 -14.66 -17.20
C ASP A 36 -0.88 -14.71 -17.31
N ALA A 37 -0.21 -13.54 -17.27
CA ALA A 37 1.24 -13.41 -17.15
C ALA A 37 1.77 -13.67 -15.72
N GLY A 38 0.94 -14.17 -14.80
CA GLY A 38 1.32 -14.54 -13.45
C GLY A 38 1.26 -13.42 -12.41
N GLN A 39 0.73 -12.22 -12.73
CA GLN A 39 0.54 -11.17 -11.74
C GLN A 39 -0.62 -11.52 -10.79
N ARG A 40 -0.39 -11.30 -9.49
CA ARG A 40 -1.41 -11.58 -8.45
C ARG A 40 -1.71 -10.38 -7.57
N HIS A 41 -0.77 -9.43 -7.44
CA HIS A 41 -0.93 -8.22 -6.62
C HIS A 41 -1.36 -7.05 -7.51
N PHE A 42 -2.60 -6.57 -7.33
CA PHE A 42 -3.14 -5.43 -8.08
C PHE A 42 -3.52 -4.28 -7.15
N GLY A 43 -3.22 -3.05 -7.57
CA GLY A 43 -3.45 -1.85 -6.79
C GLY A 43 -4.50 -0.93 -7.40
N GLU A 44 -5.51 -0.56 -6.61
CA GLU A 44 -6.56 0.37 -6.99
C GLU A 44 -6.59 1.60 -6.08
N ASN A 45 -6.96 2.74 -6.64
CA ASN A 45 -7.09 3.98 -5.87
C ASN A 45 -8.51 4.17 -5.31
N LYS A 46 -9.53 3.64 -6.00
CA LYS A 46 -10.94 3.84 -5.68
C LYS A 46 -11.60 2.52 -5.31
N VAL A 47 -12.29 2.50 -4.17
CA VAL A 47 -13.01 1.30 -3.68
C VAL A 47 -14.02 0.81 -4.70
N GLN A 48 -14.79 1.70 -5.32
CA GLN A 48 -15.83 1.34 -6.28
C GLN A 48 -15.23 0.56 -7.47
N GLU A 49 -14.17 1.09 -8.08
CA GLU A 49 -13.47 0.45 -9.18
C GLU A 49 -12.90 -0.93 -8.79
N MET A 50 -12.30 -1.02 -7.59
CA MET A 50 -11.79 -2.28 -7.06
C MET A 50 -12.88 -3.33 -6.88
N VAL A 51 -14.04 -2.95 -6.34
CA VAL A 51 -15.18 -3.85 -6.12
C VAL A 51 -15.71 -4.39 -7.46
N GLU A 52 -15.89 -3.52 -8.45
CA GLU A 52 -16.37 -3.90 -9.79
C GLU A 52 -15.41 -4.87 -10.50
N LYS A 53 -14.10 -4.65 -10.37
CA LYS A 53 -13.07 -5.52 -10.94
C LYS A 53 -12.97 -6.85 -10.18
N ALA A 54 -12.98 -6.82 -8.86
CA ALA A 54 -12.91 -8.02 -8.03
C ALA A 54 -14.11 -8.96 -8.22
N ALA A 55 -15.27 -8.43 -8.62
CA ALA A 55 -16.45 -9.24 -8.95
C ALA A 55 -16.27 -10.06 -10.23
N GLN A 56 -15.45 -9.58 -11.17
CA GLN A 56 -15.32 -10.13 -12.52
C GLN A 56 -14.01 -10.88 -12.78
N LEU A 57 -13.00 -10.71 -11.92
CA LEU A 57 -11.67 -11.30 -12.05
C LEU A 57 -11.47 -12.48 -11.08
N PRO A 58 -10.41 -13.29 -11.26
CA PRO A 58 -10.12 -14.44 -10.41
C PRO A 58 -10.00 -14.08 -8.92
N LYS A 59 -10.45 -15.00 -8.05
CA LYS A 59 -10.57 -14.76 -6.60
C LYS A 59 -9.26 -14.88 -5.83
N ASP A 60 -8.20 -15.38 -6.47
CA ASP A 60 -6.85 -15.46 -5.93
C ASP A 60 -6.02 -14.18 -6.15
N ILE A 61 -6.63 -13.13 -6.71
CA ILE A 61 -6.03 -11.81 -6.80
C ILE A 61 -5.93 -11.18 -5.40
N HIS A 62 -4.74 -10.72 -5.06
CA HIS A 62 -4.46 -9.91 -3.88
C HIS A 62 -4.72 -8.43 -4.19
N TRP A 63 -5.88 -7.93 -3.77
CA TRP A 63 -6.27 -6.54 -4.00
C TRP A 63 -5.67 -5.60 -2.97
N HIS A 64 -4.95 -4.59 -3.42
CA HIS A 64 -4.37 -3.53 -2.60
C HIS A 64 -5.14 -2.23 -2.82
N LEU A 65 -5.67 -1.63 -1.75
CA LEU A 65 -6.17 -0.26 -1.83
C LEU A 65 -5.00 0.69 -1.52
N ILE A 66 -4.57 1.43 -2.53
CA ILE A 66 -3.38 2.28 -2.47
C ILE A 66 -3.70 3.78 -2.52
N GLY A 67 -4.98 4.14 -2.69
CA GLY A 67 -5.47 5.52 -2.66
C GLY A 67 -6.05 5.91 -1.31
N HIS A 68 -6.45 7.19 -1.19
CA HIS A 68 -7.13 7.69 -0.02
C HIS A 68 -8.46 6.97 0.22
N LEU A 69 -8.69 6.51 1.44
CA LEU A 69 -9.86 5.74 1.83
C LEU A 69 -10.83 6.57 2.68
N GLN A 70 -12.01 6.79 2.16
CA GLN A 70 -13.12 7.33 2.94
C GLN A 70 -13.73 6.25 3.83
N SER A 71 -13.98 6.56 5.10
CA SER A 71 -14.53 5.60 6.09
C SER A 71 -15.84 4.94 5.65
N ASN A 72 -16.75 5.67 4.99
CA ASN A 72 -18.02 5.14 4.49
C ASN A 72 -17.88 4.10 3.36
N LYS A 73 -16.69 3.97 2.77
CA LYS A 73 -16.39 3.02 1.68
C LYS A 73 -15.79 1.71 2.19
N VAL A 74 -15.27 1.65 3.40
CA VAL A 74 -14.61 0.46 3.97
C VAL A 74 -15.48 -0.79 3.88
N LYS A 75 -16.78 -0.65 4.18
CA LYS A 75 -17.74 -1.77 4.19
C LYS A 75 -17.86 -2.53 2.87
N TYR A 76 -17.56 -1.90 1.73
CA TYR A 76 -17.69 -2.53 0.42
C TYR A 76 -16.54 -3.46 0.05
N MET A 77 -15.37 -3.27 0.66
CA MET A 77 -14.16 -4.04 0.36
C MET A 77 -13.67 -4.93 1.51
N ALA A 78 -14.19 -4.72 2.73
CA ALA A 78 -13.72 -5.40 3.94
C ALA A 78 -13.76 -6.94 3.85
N GLY A 79 -14.60 -7.50 2.99
CA GLY A 79 -14.71 -8.95 2.81
C GLY A 79 -13.59 -9.58 1.96
N PHE A 80 -12.84 -8.80 1.17
CA PHE A 80 -11.89 -9.38 0.20
C PHE A 80 -10.57 -8.62 0.03
N VAL A 81 -10.48 -7.33 0.43
CA VAL A 81 -9.24 -6.57 0.23
C VAL A 81 -8.09 -7.21 0.99
N HIS A 82 -6.95 -7.35 0.31
CA HIS A 82 -5.75 -7.97 0.88
C HIS A 82 -5.02 -7.01 1.82
N LEU A 83 -4.71 -5.80 1.36
CA LEU A 83 -3.96 -4.82 2.13
C LEU A 83 -4.45 -3.39 1.84
N ILE A 84 -4.64 -2.60 2.90
CA ILE A 84 -5.00 -1.18 2.81
C ILE A 84 -3.76 -0.35 3.13
N HIS A 85 -3.26 0.41 2.16
CA HIS A 85 -2.00 1.17 2.30
C HIS A 85 -2.19 2.57 2.89
N GLY A 86 -3.35 3.18 2.67
CA GLY A 86 -3.59 4.60 2.95
C GLY A 86 -4.31 4.84 4.28
N VAL A 87 -3.78 4.33 5.41
CA VAL A 87 -4.40 4.55 6.71
C VAL A 87 -3.67 5.66 7.46
N ASP A 88 -4.35 6.76 7.70
CA ASP A 88 -3.79 8.00 8.22
C ASP A 88 -4.55 8.58 9.43
N SER A 89 -5.40 7.80 10.09
CA SER A 89 -6.13 8.26 11.27
C SER A 89 -6.67 7.13 12.13
N LEU A 90 -6.81 7.40 13.44
CA LEU A 90 -7.44 6.47 14.39
C LEU A 90 -8.91 6.20 14.01
N LYS A 91 -9.63 7.22 13.55
CA LYS A 91 -11.02 7.07 13.10
C LYS A 91 -11.16 6.06 11.94
N LEU A 92 -10.21 6.08 10.99
CA LEU A 92 -10.20 5.14 9.88
C LEU A 92 -9.86 3.72 10.38
N LEU A 93 -8.89 3.56 11.28
CA LEU A 93 -8.56 2.28 11.92
C LEU A 93 -9.77 1.68 12.62
N GLN A 94 -10.54 2.48 13.39
CA GLN A 94 -11.76 2.03 14.05
C GLN A 94 -12.82 1.53 13.05
N GLU A 95 -13.02 2.22 11.95
CA GLU A 95 -14.00 1.79 10.94
C GLU A 95 -13.53 0.52 10.21
N ILE A 96 -12.23 0.41 9.92
CA ILE A 96 -11.66 -0.82 9.33
C ILE A 96 -11.84 -1.99 10.29
N ASP A 97 -11.51 -1.85 11.57
CA ASP A 97 -11.70 -2.88 12.60
C ASP A 97 -13.14 -3.36 12.67
N LYS A 98 -14.08 -2.41 12.76
CA LYS A 98 -15.51 -2.69 12.80
C LYS A 98 -16.01 -3.48 11.58
N GLN A 99 -15.57 -3.11 10.38
CA GLN A 99 -16.00 -3.80 9.16
C GLN A 99 -15.29 -5.15 8.98
N ALA A 100 -14.02 -5.25 9.38
CA ALA A 100 -13.28 -6.52 9.40
C ALA A 100 -13.91 -7.50 10.39
N GLN A 101 -14.35 -7.05 11.57
CA GLN A 101 -15.09 -7.86 12.53
C GLN A 101 -16.39 -8.40 11.93
N LYS A 102 -17.17 -7.57 11.24
CA LYS A 102 -18.39 -7.99 10.55
C LYS A 102 -18.12 -9.01 9.43
N ALA A 103 -16.97 -8.89 8.76
CA ALA A 103 -16.53 -9.82 7.73
C ALA A 103 -15.88 -11.08 8.30
N GLY A 104 -15.73 -11.21 9.62
CA GLY A 104 -15.15 -12.38 10.29
C GLY A 104 -13.67 -12.58 9.99
N ARG A 105 -12.88 -11.48 9.80
CA ARG A 105 -11.46 -11.57 9.44
C ARG A 105 -10.62 -10.50 10.14
N ILE A 106 -9.30 -10.69 10.11
CA ILE A 106 -8.33 -9.67 10.48
C ILE A 106 -7.90 -8.95 9.20
N GLN A 107 -7.95 -7.62 9.20
CA GLN A 107 -7.55 -6.80 8.06
C GLN A 107 -6.14 -6.26 8.23
N ASP A 108 -5.29 -6.56 7.25
CA ASP A 108 -3.95 -6.01 7.16
C ASP A 108 -3.99 -4.57 6.63
N VAL A 109 -3.22 -3.70 7.29
CA VAL A 109 -3.14 -2.27 6.96
C VAL A 109 -1.71 -1.77 7.06
N LEU A 110 -1.40 -0.69 6.34
CA LEU A 110 -0.20 0.11 6.52
C LEU A 110 -0.57 1.50 7.02
N LEU A 111 0.25 2.06 7.90
CA LEU A 111 0.13 3.47 8.26
C LEU A 111 0.78 4.31 7.17
N GLN A 112 0.02 5.27 6.63
CA GLN A 112 0.54 6.20 5.63
C GLN A 112 1.19 7.40 6.31
N PHE A 113 2.44 7.69 5.92
CA PHE A 113 3.22 8.83 6.40
C PHE A 113 3.39 9.89 5.33
N HIS A 114 3.37 11.15 5.75
CA HIS A 114 3.72 12.28 4.93
C HIS A 114 5.26 12.41 4.89
N ILE A 115 5.87 12.14 3.75
CA ILE A 115 7.33 12.19 3.58
C ILE A 115 7.78 13.17 2.49
N ALA A 116 6.85 13.64 1.67
CA ALA A 116 7.12 14.58 0.60
C ALA A 116 7.20 16.02 1.14
N GLN A 117 7.84 16.90 0.38
CA GLN A 117 7.90 18.32 0.71
C GLN A 117 6.60 19.07 0.34
N GLU A 118 5.74 18.50 -0.52
CA GLU A 118 4.46 19.12 -0.87
C GLU A 118 3.47 19.02 0.29
N GLU A 119 3.00 20.16 0.80
CA GLU A 119 2.05 20.26 1.92
C GLU A 119 0.68 19.63 1.64
N THR A 120 0.35 19.39 0.38
CA THR A 120 -0.96 18.86 -0.04
C THR A 120 -1.07 17.33 0.05
N LYS A 121 -0.04 16.61 0.48
CA LYS A 121 -0.07 15.15 0.57
C LYS A 121 -0.62 14.69 1.91
N PHE A 122 -1.39 13.61 1.86
CA PHE A 122 -1.94 12.92 3.03
C PHE A 122 -0.86 12.12 3.76
N GLY A 123 -1.07 11.88 5.03
CA GLY A 123 -0.24 11.02 5.83
C GLY A 123 -0.02 11.57 7.23
N LEU A 124 0.39 10.68 8.12
CA LEU A 124 0.71 10.97 9.52
C LEU A 124 2.12 11.54 9.65
N GLU A 125 2.30 12.36 10.66
CA GLU A 125 3.61 12.60 11.26
C GLU A 125 3.92 11.49 12.29
N LEU A 126 5.20 11.28 12.63
CA LEU A 126 5.60 10.25 13.59
C LEU A 126 4.93 10.44 14.97
N GLN A 127 4.79 11.69 15.42
CA GLN A 127 4.13 11.99 16.68
C GLN A 127 2.67 11.56 16.68
N GLU A 128 1.93 11.83 15.59
CA GLU A 128 0.52 11.43 15.46
C GLU A 128 0.38 9.90 15.46
N ALA A 129 1.30 9.19 14.80
CA ALA A 129 1.32 7.73 14.84
C ALA A 129 1.55 7.19 16.25
N ASN A 130 2.47 7.78 17.01
CA ASN A 130 2.71 7.41 18.41
C ASN A 130 1.44 7.63 19.26
N GLU A 131 0.79 8.79 19.14
CA GLU A 131 -0.46 9.10 19.84
C GLU A 131 -1.56 8.07 19.53
N ILE A 132 -1.68 7.67 18.27
CA ILE A 132 -2.63 6.63 17.85
C ILE A 132 -2.30 5.29 18.53
N LEU A 133 -1.05 4.82 18.43
CA LEU A 133 -0.63 3.51 18.90
C LEU A 133 -0.67 3.39 20.44
N GLU A 134 -0.47 4.50 21.16
CA GLU A 134 -0.54 4.57 22.61
C GLU A 134 -1.96 4.73 23.16
N SER A 135 -2.91 5.12 22.30
CA SER A 135 -4.29 5.37 22.73
C SER A 135 -4.99 4.11 23.24
N GLU A 136 -5.81 4.26 24.29
CA GLU A 136 -6.65 3.18 24.80
C GLU A 136 -7.65 2.66 23.75
N VAL A 137 -8.06 3.52 22.82
CA VAL A 137 -8.95 3.15 21.72
C VAL A 137 -8.26 2.17 20.78
N PHE A 138 -7.03 2.44 20.38
CA PHE A 138 -6.26 1.54 19.51
C PHE A 138 -6.04 0.16 20.16
N LYS A 139 -5.72 0.11 21.44
CA LYS A 139 -5.51 -1.14 22.20
C LYS A 139 -6.75 -2.05 22.24
N GLN A 140 -7.95 -1.51 22.00
CA GLN A 140 -9.20 -2.25 21.95
C GLN A 140 -9.52 -2.83 20.56
N LEU A 141 -8.84 -2.39 19.51
CA LEU A 141 -9.05 -2.91 18.16
C LEU A 141 -8.49 -4.34 18.04
N LYS A 142 -9.30 -5.26 17.49
CA LYS A 142 -8.98 -6.72 17.50
C LYS A 142 -8.93 -7.32 16.11
N CYS A 143 -9.49 -6.65 15.11
CA CYS A 143 -9.66 -7.16 13.76
C CYS A 143 -8.83 -6.39 12.73
N ILE A 144 -7.80 -5.68 13.17
CA ILE A 144 -6.79 -5.06 12.30
C ILE A 144 -5.40 -5.57 12.66
N ARG A 145 -4.50 -5.52 11.69
CA ARG A 145 -3.08 -5.82 11.88
C ARG A 145 -2.26 -4.80 11.08
N ILE A 146 -1.48 -3.98 11.80
CA ILE A 146 -0.58 -3.02 11.16
C ILE A 146 0.66 -3.78 10.70
N CYS A 147 0.85 -3.90 9.39
CA CYS A 147 1.93 -4.69 8.79
C CYS A 147 3.16 -3.86 8.41
N GLY A 148 3.09 -2.54 8.58
CA GLY A 148 4.19 -1.63 8.25
C GLY A 148 3.72 -0.23 7.89
N VAL A 149 4.47 0.41 6.99
CA VAL A 149 4.29 1.82 6.61
C VAL A 149 4.16 2.01 5.11
N MET A 150 3.57 3.12 4.70
CA MET A 150 3.49 3.56 3.31
C MET A 150 3.83 5.04 3.21
N GLY A 151 4.51 5.43 2.12
CA GLY A 151 4.75 6.83 1.77
C GLY A 151 4.93 7.03 0.26
N MET A 152 4.81 8.29 -0.13
CA MET A 152 5.04 8.74 -1.50
C MET A 152 6.00 9.92 -1.47
N ALA A 153 7.11 9.79 -2.22
CA ALA A 153 8.08 10.87 -2.36
C ALA A 153 7.52 12.04 -3.19
N SER A 154 8.19 13.16 -3.11
CA SER A 154 7.90 14.35 -3.92
C SER A 154 7.98 14.04 -5.41
N PHE A 155 7.13 14.67 -6.20
CA PHE A 155 7.18 14.59 -7.65
C PHE A 155 8.27 15.53 -8.18
N THR A 156 9.50 15.06 -8.20
CA THR A 156 10.69 15.81 -8.61
C THR A 156 11.66 14.94 -9.40
N SER A 157 12.57 15.55 -10.13
CA SER A 157 13.72 14.88 -10.76
C SER A 157 14.96 14.84 -9.86
N ASP A 158 14.92 15.44 -8.68
CA ASP A 158 16.01 15.41 -7.71
C ASP A 158 16.09 14.05 -7.01
N VAL A 159 16.99 13.21 -7.53
CA VAL A 159 17.22 11.84 -7.03
C VAL A 159 17.64 11.83 -5.56
N GLN A 160 18.44 12.84 -5.12
CA GLN A 160 18.89 12.90 -3.74
C GLN A 160 17.75 13.24 -2.78
N GLN A 161 16.85 14.14 -3.18
CA GLN A 161 15.66 14.47 -2.42
C GLN A 161 14.76 13.23 -2.27
N ILE A 162 14.47 12.54 -3.37
CA ILE A 162 13.68 11.31 -3.36
C ILE A 162 14.29 10.26 -2.42
N ALA A 163 15.62 10.04 -2.51
CA ALA A 163 16.31 9.10 -1.66
C ALA A 163 16.23 9.48 -0.17
N ASN A 164 16.39 10.76 0.16
CA ASN A 164 16.28 11.25 1.54
C ASN A 164 14.88 11.05 2.12
N GLU A 165 13.82 11.27 1.31
CA GLU A 165 12.44 11.08 1.72
C GLU A 165 12.16 9.58 1.98
N PHE A 166 12.64 8.66 1.12
CA PHE A 166 12.51 7.23 1.35
C PHE A 166 13.30 6.73 2.56
N GLN A 167 14.51 7.26 2.79
CA GLN A 167 15.27 6.98 4.01
C GLN A 167 14.54 7.46 5.27
N GLY A 168 13.85 8.60 5.18
CA GLY A 168 12.99 9.12 6.24
C GLY A 168 11.88 8.10 6.59
N LEU A 169 11.19 7.56 5.59
CA LEU A 169 10.16 6.55 5.82
C LEU A 169 10.71 5.26 6.43
N LYS A 170 11.89 4.83 5.98
CA LYS A 170 12.57 3.67 6.56
C LYS A 170 12.91 3.87 8.03
N LYS A 171 13.40 5.07 8.41
CA LYS A 171 13.65 5.42 9.83
C LYS A 171 12.36 5.38 10.66
N VAL A 172 11.25 5.89 10.12
CA VAL A 172 9.93 5.79 10.77
C VAL A 172 9.56 4.33 10.99
N PHE A 173 9.70 3.48 9.97
CA PHE A 173 9.44 2.05 10.08
C PHE A 173 10.28 1.39 11.18
N GLU A 174 11.60 1.65 11.22
CA GLU A 174 12.52 1.09 12.21
C GLU A 174 12.17 1.57 13.63
N THR A 175 11.81 2.84 13.80
CA THR A 175 11.37 3.40 15.07
C THR A 175 10.11 2.72 15.58
N LEU A 176 9.07 2.61 14.74
CA LEU A 176 7.82 1.96 15.11
C LEU A 176 8.02 0.48 15.41
N LYS A 177 8.83 -0.21 14.61
CA LYS A 177 9.16 -1.61 14.82
C LYS A 177 9.82 -1.84 16.18
N GLY A 178 10.83 -1.04 16.52
CA GLY A 178 11.53 -1.17 17.81
C GLY A 178 10.66 -0.81 19.01
N GLN A 179 9.79 0.19 18.87
CA GLN A 179 9.00 0.73 19.98
C GLN A 179 7.70 -0.04 20.25
N TYR A 180 6.98 -0.42 19.17
CA TYR A 180 5.62 -0.97 19.30
C TYR A 180 5.48 -2.40 18.77
N PHE A 181 6.37 -2.85 17.89
CA PHE A 181 6.27 -4.12 17.18
C PHE A 181 7.53 -4.99 17.22
N PRO A 182 8.30 -5.04 18.35
CA PRO A 182 9.61 -5.71 18.37
C PRO A 182 9.52 -7.20 18.01
N ASP A 183 8.48 -7.90 18.48
CA ASP A 183 8.28 -9.33 18.27
C ASP A 183 7.27 -9.65 17.14
N ALA A 184 6.72 -8.61 16.51
CA ALA A 184 5.70 -8.77 15.48
C ALA A 184 6.33 -9.13 14.11
N THR A 185 6.34 -10.41 13.77
CA THR A 185 6.88 -10.90 12.49
C THR A 185 6.12 -10.38 11.27
N TYR A 186 4.86 -9.98 11.47
CA TYR A 186 4.01 -9.39 10.42
C TYR A 186 4.31 -7.91 10.15
N PHE A 187 4.94 -7.17 11.09
CA PHE A 187 5.34 -5.78 10.87
C PHE A 187 6.65 -5.74 10.08
N LYS A 188 6.56 -5.81 8.76
CA LYS A 188 7.70 -5.99 7.87
C LYS A 188 7.61 -5.22 6.56
N GLU A 189 6.49 -4.56 6.27
CA GLU A 189 6.24 -3.97 4.97
C GLU A 189 6.58 -2.47 4.93
N ILE A 190 7.30 -2.06 3.89
CA ILE A 190 7.56 -0.66 3.53
C ILE A 190 7.09 -0.47 2.09
N SER A 191 5.89 0.12 1.93
CA SER A 191 5.31 0.41 0.63
C SER A 191 5.72 1.80 0.16
N MET A 192 6.72 1.87 -0.71
CA MET A 192 7.19 3.11 -1.33
C MET A 192 7.79 2.82 -2.70
N GLY A 193 7.77 3.83 -3.58
CA GLY A 193 8.23 3.70 -4.96
C GLY A 193 7.11 3.44 -5.95
N MET A 194 7.12 4.22 -7.03
CA MET A 194 6.20 4.19 -8.16
C MET A 194 6.97 4.05 -9.48
N SER A 195 6.30 4.12 -10.62
CA SER A 195 6.92 3.92 -11.94
C SER A 195 8.15 4.78 -12.22
N GLY A 196 8.25 5.97 -11.62
CA GLY A 196 9.36 6.91 -11.84
C GLY A 196 10.53 6.76 -10.86
N ASP A 197 10.31 6.15 -9.69
CA ASP A 197 11.26 6.19 -8.57
C ASP A 197 11.45 4.84 -7.84
N TYR A 198 10.79 3.75 -8.28
CA TYR A 198 10.91 2.44 -7.62
C TYR A 198 12.36 1.91 -7.49
N PRO A 199 13.29 2.16 -8.43
CA PRO A 199 14.66 1.70 -8.23
C PRO A 199 15.33 2.38 -7.04
N ILE A 200 15.08 3.69 -6.84
CA ILE A 200 15.58 4.45 -5.69
C ILE A 200 14.92 3.93 -4.40
N ALA A 201 13.61 3.64 -4.45
CA ALA A 201 12.89 3.09 -3.31
C ALA A 201 13.45 1.72 -2.88
N ILE A 202 13.72 0.82 -3.82
CA ILE A 202 14.31 -0.51 -3.55
C ILE A 202 15.68 -0.37 -2.88
N GLN A 203 16.55 0.52 -3.40
CA GLN A 203 17.86 0.81 -2.81
C GLN A 203 17.77 1.34 -1.38
N ASN A 204 16.65 1.98 -1.03
CA ASN A 204 16.38 2.50 0.31
C ASN A 204 15.49 1.59 1.18
N GLY A 205 15.31 0.32 0.79
CA GLY A 205 14.69 -0.71 1.60
C GLY A 205 13.18 -0.88 1.44
N SER A 206 12.61 -0.46 0.29
CA SER A 206 11.22 -0.79 -0.05
C SER A 206 11.01 -2.29 -0.11
N THR A 207 9.90 -2.77 0.45
CA THR A 207 9.44 -4.17 0.32
C THR A 207 8.27 -4.32 -0.65
N MET A 208 7.63 -3.20 -1.02
CA MET A 208 6.52 -3.16 -1.98
C MET A 208 6.66 -1.94 -2.88
N VAL A 209 6.64 -2.15 -4.19
CA VAL A 209 6.62 -1.08 -5.20
C VAL A 209 5.31 -1.08 -5.98
N ARG A 210 4.82 0.11 -6.34
CA ARG A 210 3.51 0.32 -6.97
C ARG A 210 3.69 0.86 -8.40
N VAL A 211 3.68 -0.01 -9.38
CA VAL A 211 4.02 0.31 -10.77
C VAL A 211 2.79 0.20 -11.66
N GLY A 212 2.47 1.23 -12.40
CA GLY A 212 1.31 1.29 -13.32
C GLY A 212 1.69 1.56 -14.76
N SER A 213 2.17 2.76 -15.06
CA SER A 213 2.44 3.22 -16.44
C SER A 213 3.48 2.38 -17.19
N LYS A 214 4.44 1.77 -16.49
CA LYS A 214 5.41 0.85 -17.11
C LYS A 214 4.79 -0.51 -17.49
N ILE A 215 3.70 -0.92 -16.83
CA ILE A 215 3.00 -2.19 -17.14
C ILE A 215 1.95 -1.97 -18.21
N PHE A 216 1.07 -0.99 -17.99
CA PHE A 216 -0.17 -0.79 -18.75
C PHE A 216 -0.09 0.38 -19.75
N GLY A 217 1.04 1.07 -19.84
CA GLY A 217 1.16 2.30 -20.61
C GLY A 217 0.59 3.53 -19.89
N GLY A 218 0.84 4.72 -20.45
CA GLY A 218 0.28 5.98 -19.97
C GLY A 218 -1.26 6.03 -20.04
N ARG A 219 -1.82 7.14 -19.54
CA ARG A 219 -3.25 7.45 -19.69
C ARG A 219 -3.55 7.91 -21.09
#